data_02e23d94838035e9595aa2c7f7b8ccd6
#
_entry.id   02e23d94838035e9595aa2c7f7b8ccd6
#
_cell.length_a   1.000
_cell.length_b   1.000
_cell.length_c   1.000
_cell.angle_alpha   90.00
_cell.angle_beta   90.00
_cell.angle_gamma   90.00
#
_symmetry.space_group_name_H-M   'P 1'
#
loop_
_entity.id
_entity.type
_entity.pdbx_description
1 polymer ?
#
loop_
_entity_poly.entity_id
_entity_poly.type
_entity_poly.pdbx_seq_one_letter_code
_entity_poly.pdbx_strand_id
1 'polypeptide(L)'
;MRRVLLNLLFCALAGPGAACETALLLAVDVSGSISLEEYTLQMQGLAQALEDPDIVDALVGGQDKLSLVHWSGLRKQRLSLPWITLRTSDDVAALAAAIRLLKRPQDHTDTAIGEALYFSLAQFPDVADCQRHVIDLSGDGAENAGQSLPAARAEVEANRVTLNGIAIENDAASLNLTDYFRRFVITPDGFVITAQSLADYPRAIREKLLRELTKAAS
;
A
#
# COMPACT_ATOMS: atom_id res chain seq x y z
N MET A 1 -43.38 -49.56 26.50
CA MET A 1 -43.41 -48.20 25.97
C MET A 1 -41.97 -47.65 25.91
N ARG A 2 -41.34 -47.63 24.72
CA ARG A 2 -39.93 -47.26 24.50
C ARG A 2 -39.93 -45.82 24.06
N ARG A 3 -39.39 -44.92 24.88
CA ARG A 3 -39.23 -43.49 24.53
C ARG A 3 -37.97 -43.35 23.66
N VAL A 4 -38.16 -42.98 22.39
CA VAL A 4 -37.10 -42.59 21.46
C VAL A 4 -36.77 -41.11 21.74
N LEU A 5 -35.61 -40.86 22.28
CA LEU A 5 -35.05 -39.49 22.41
C LEU A 5 -34.44 -39.10 21.05
N LEU A 6 -35.10 -38.16 20.40
CA LEU A 6 -34.61 -37.52 19.15
C LEU A 6 -33.60 -36.46 19.52
N ASN A 7 -32.29 -36.73 19.37
CA ASN A 7 -31.23 -35.74 19.49
C ASN A 7 -31.23 -34.85 18.24
N LEU A 8 -31.74 -33.64 18.34
CA LEU A 8 -31.56 -32.59 17.34
C LEU A 8 -30.11 -32.12 17.41
N LEU A 9 -29.33 -32.52 16.40
CA LEU A 9 -27.99 -32.00 16.17
C LEU A 9 -28.11 -30.55 15.62
N PHE A 10 -27.86 -29.58 16.46
CA PHE A 10 -27.84 -28.17 16.06
C PHE A 10 -26.50 -27.92 15.32
N CYS A 11 -26.51 -28.06 13.98
CA CYS A 11 -25.41 -27.54 13.15
C CYS A 11 -25.40 -26.01 13.22
N ALA A 12 -24.54 -25.45 14.04
CA ALA A 12 -24.22 -24.04 13.99
C ALA A 12 -23.57 -23.75 12.61
N LEU A 13 -24.33 -23.17 11.70
CA LEU A 13 -23.77 -22.56 10.49
C LEU A 13 -22.88 -21.40 10.95
N ALA A 14 -21.57 -21.64 11.06
CA ALA A 14 -20.61 -20.57 11.11
C ALA A 14 -20.78 -19.79 9.80
N GLY A 15 -21.37 -18.60 9.88
CA GLY A 15 -21.39 -17.67 8.74
C GLY A 15 -19.96 -17.47 8.23
N PRO A 16 -19.75 -17.20 6.94
CA PRO A 16 -18.43 -16.84 6.43
C PRO A 16 -17.93 -15.68 7.28
N GLY A 17 -16.86 -15.90 8.06
CA GLY A 17 -16.14 -14.80 8.69
C GLY A 17 -15.80 -13.82 7.57
N ALA A 18 -15.97 -12.52 7.80
CA ALA A 18 -15.62 -11.50 6.82
C ALA A 18 -14.18 -11.76 6.39
N ALA A 19 -14.00 -12.18 5.13
CA ALA A 19 -12.68 -12.44 4.56
C ALA A 19 -12.02 -11.09 4.30
N CYS A 20 -10.71 -10.99 4.51
CA CYS A 20 -9.94 -9.82 4.12
C CYS A 20 -10.21 -9.47 2.65
N GLU A 21 -10.70 -8.26 2.39
CA GLU A 21 -10.99 -7.81 1.03
C GLU A 21 -9.70 -7.41 0.32
N THR A 22 -8.91 -6.52 0.92
CA THR A 22 -7.67 -6.02 0.31
C THR A 22 -6.49 -6.15 1.26
N ALA A 23 -5.39 -6.71 0.75
CA ALA A 23 -4.06 -6.55 1.31
C ALA A 23 -3.37 -5.39 0.58
N LEU A 24 -3.21 -4.24 1.26
CA LEU A 24 -2.61 -3.03 0.73
C LEU A 24 -1.21 -2.82 1.31
N LEU A 25 -0.18 -2.92 0.47
CA LEU A 25 1.19 -2.63 0.84
C LEU A 25 1.58 -1.23 0.34
N LEU A 26 1.89 -0.33 1.27
CA LEU A 26 2.38 1.01 0.99
C LEU A 26 3.90 0.98 0.84
N ALA A 27 4.41 1.17 -0.36
CA ALA A 27 5.84 1.26 -0.67
C ALA A 27 6.23 2.74 -0.81
N VAL A 28 6.85 3.30 0.23
CA VAL A 28 7.15 4.72 0.35
C VAL A 28 8.61 4.99 0.05
N ASP A 29 8.86 5.86 -0.92
CA ASP A 29 10.20 6.34 -1.28
C ASP A 29 10.82 7.17 -0.15
N VAL A 30 12.04 6.82 0.20
CA VAL A 30 12.89 7.55 1.13
C VAL A 30 14.28 7.81 0.53
N SER A 31 14.38 7.83 -0.80
CA SER A 31 15.60 8.05 -1.57
C SER A 31 16.23 9.42 -1.28
N GLY A 32 17.41 9.64 -1.81
CA GLY A 32 18.23 10.82 -1.47
C GLY A 32 17.61 12.17 -1.83
N SER A 33 16.67 12.21 -2.77
CA SER A 33 15.89 13.39 -3.15
C SER A 33 14.88 13.84 -2.08
N ILE A 34 14.39 12.90 -1.24
CA ILE A 34 13.44 13.20 -0.16
C ILE A 34 14.18 13.76 1.06
N SER A 35 13.99 15.00 1.44
CA SER A 35 14.52 15.59 2.68
C SER A 35 13.81 15.04 3.93
N LEU A 36 14.33 15.32 5.11
CA LEU A 36 13.68 14.91 6.37
C LEU A 36 12.32 15.63 6.57
N GLU A 37 12.23 16.88 6.15
CA GLU A 37 10.98 17.65 6.21
C GLU A 37 9.92 17.06 5.29
N GLU A 38 10.28 16.72 4.08
CA GLU A 38 9.43 16.08 3.08
C GLU A 38 8.99 14.68 3.51
N TYR A 39 9.88 13.89 4.08
CA TYR A 39 9.53 12.61 4.71
C TYR A 39 8.49 12.79 5.82
N THR A 40 8.69 13.78 6.68
CA THR A 40 7.75 14.08 7.76
C THR A 40 6.37 14.44 7.20
N LEU A 41 6.33 15.25 6.13
CA LEU A 41 5.10 15.63 5.45
C LEU A 41 4.39 14.41 4.81
N GLN A 42 5.14 13.48 4.20
CA GLN A 42 4.57 12.23 3.67
C GLN A 42 3.92 11.39 4.78
N MET A 43 4.63 11.16 5.89
CA MET A 43 4.10 10.34 6.99
C MET A 43 2.89 10.99 7.67
N GLN A 44 2.91 12.31 7.84
CA GLN A 44 1.77 13.06 8.37
C GLN A 44 0.57 13.01 7.42
N GLY A 45 0.80 13.22 6.13
CA GLY A 45 -0.25 13.19 5.11
C GLY A 45 -0.89 11.81 4.97
N LEU A 46 -0.08 10.75 5.00
CA LEU A 46 -0.57 9.37 4.99
C LEU A 46 -1.42 9.07 6.24
N ALA A 47 -0.90 9.41 7.42
CA ALA A 47 -1.64 9.20 8.67
C ALA A 47 -2.95 9.99 8.71
N GLN A 48 -2.95 11.23 8.21
CA GLN A 48 -4.15 12.05 8.11
C GLN A 48 -5.18 11.45 7.14
N ALA A 49 -4.72 10.90 6.00
CA ALA A 49 -5.61 10.24 5.04
C ALA A 49 -6.28 9.00 5.65
N LEU A 50 -5.55 8.22 6.45
CA LEU A 50 -6.10 7.06 7.17
C LEU A 50 -7.14 7.44 8.24
N GLU A 51 -7.16 8.69 8.70
CA GLU A 51 -8.16 9.20 9.64
C GLU A 51 -9.41 9.79 8.94
N ASP A 52 -9.44 9.79 7.61
CA ASP A 52 -10.64 10.19 6.86
C ASP A 52 -11.77 9.19 7.10
N PRO A 53 -12.99 9.65 7.48
CA PRO A 53 -14.09 8.74 7.81
C PRO A 53 -14.44 7.74 6.70
N ASP A 54 -14.42 8.16 5.43
CA ASP A 54 -14.77 7.30 4.31
C ASP A 54 -13.70 6.20 4.12
N ILE A 55 -12.43 6.52 4.39
CA ILE A 55 -11.31 5.57 4.32
C ILE A 55 -11.38 4.61 5.51
N VAL A 56 -11.66 5.11 6.72
CA VAL A 56 -11.84 4.27 7.92
C VAL A 56 -12.97 3.27 7.70
N ASP A 57 -14.13 3.72 7.22
CA ASP A 57 -15.29 2.86 6.99
C ASP A 57 -14.98 1.77 5.93
N ALA A 58 -14.28 2.12 4.86
CA ALA A 58 -13.89 1.17 3.83
C ALA A 58 -12.89 0.13 4.36
N LEU A 59 -11.82 0.54 5.04
CA LEU A 59 -10.81 -0.36 5.60
C LEU A 59 -11.39 -1.33 6.62
N VAL A 60 -12.25 -0.84 7.51
CA VAL A 60 -12.90 -1.66 8.54
C VAL A 60 -13.94 -2.60 7.91
N GLY A 61 -14.73 -2.09 6.96
CA GLY A 61 -15.74 -2.87 6.25
C GLY A 61 -15.14 -4.05 5.47
N GLY A 62 -14.01 -3.83 4.80
CA GLY A 62 -13.25 -4.85 4.09
C GLY A 62 -12.42 -5.77 4.99
N GLN A 63 -12.27 -5.45 6.28
CA GLN A 63 -11.29 -6.08 7.17
C GLN A 63 -9.89 -6.12 6.53
N ASP A 64 -9.54 -5.03 5.88
CA ASP A 64 -8.33 -4.91 5.08
C ASP A 64 -7.07 -5.08 5.92
N LYS A 65 -6.01 -5.52 5.26
CA LYS A 65 -4.68 -5.61 5.86
C LYS A 65 -3.78 -4.57 5.22
N LEU A 66 -3.05 -3.84 6.05
CA LEU A 66 -2.12 -2.82 5.61
C LEU A 66 -0.71 -3.10 6.12
N SER A 67 0.27 -2.89 5.26
CA SER A 67 1.70 -2.97 5.55
C SER A 67 2.42 -1.76 4.98
N LEU A 68 3.61 -1.40 5.50
CA LEU A 68 4.41 -0.31 4.99
C LEU A 68 5.87 -0.71 4.82
N VAL A 69 6.37 -0.50 3.62
CA VAL A 69 7.76 -0.67 3.23
C VAL A 69 8.37 0.70 2.93
N HIS A 70 9.50 1.02 3.54
CA HIS A 70 10.37 2.09 3.06
C HIS A 70 11.37 1.53 2.06
N TRP A 71 11.60 2.26 0.97
CA TRP A 71 12.53 1.86 -0.07
C TRP A 71 13.35 3.04 -0.60
N SER A 72 14.54 2.74 -1.10
CA SER A 72 15.42 3.69 -1.78
C SER A 72 16.31 2.96 -2.79
N GLY A 73 17.60 2.97 -2.65
CA GLY A 73 18.55 2.31 -3.54
C GLY A 73 18.65 0.80 -3.39
N LEU A 74 19.67 0.25 -4.00
CA LEU A 74 19.95 -1.20 -4.05
C LEU A 74 20.07 -1.77 -2.61
N ARG A 75 19.29 -2.83 -2.31
CA ARG A 75 19.25 -3.51 -0.98
C ARG A 75 18.88 -2.57 0.18
N LYS A 76 18.14 -1.52 -0.10
CA LYS A 76 17.70 -0.53 0.89
C LYS A 76 16.18 -0.53 1.05
N GLN A 77 15.56 -1.70 1.00
CA GLN A 77 14.16 -1.92 1.28
C GLN A 77 14.00 -2.41 2.73
N ARG A 78 13.00 -1.90 3.40
CA ARG A 78 12.74 -2.22 4.80
C ARG A 78 11.24 -2.35 5.07
N LEU A 79 10.82 -3.49 5.62
CA LEU A 79 9.49 -3.64 6.19
C LEU A 79 9.43 -2.82 7.49
N SER A 80 8.80 -1.65 7.42
CA SER A 80 8.73 -0.70 8.54
C SER A 80 7.49 -0.93 9.41
N LEU A 81 6.40 -1.39 8.81
CA LEU A 81 5.23 -1.92 9.52
C LEU A 81 4.86 -3.26 8.89
N PRO A 82 4.81 -4.33 9.68
CA PRO A 82 4.30 -5.62 9.21
C PRO A 82 2.79 -5.52 8.92
N TRP A 83 2.21 -6.57 8.34
CA TRP A 83 0.78 -6.63 8.09
C TRP A 83 -0.05 -6.45 9.37
N ILE A 84 -0.97 -5.50 9.34
CA ILE A 84 -1.91 -5.19 10.41
C ILE A 84 -3.31 -5.35 9.84
N THR A 85 -4.14 -6.17 10.48
CA THR A 85 -5.56 -6.33 10.11
C THR A 85 -6.38 -5.23 10.77
N LEU A 86 -7.19 -4.54 9.99
CA LEU A 86 -7.98 -3.38 10.40
C LEU A 86 -9.46 -3.81 10.61
N ARG A 87 -9.80 -4.17 11.82
CA ARG A 87 -11.15 -4.66 12.19
C ARG A 87 -12.04 -3.59 12.82
N THR A 88 -11.42 -2.55 13.36
CA THR A 88 -12.09 -1.47 14.07
C THR A 88 -11.49 -0.12 13.73
N SER A 89 -12.22 0.95 13.94
CA SER A 89 -11.69 2.32 13.82
C SER A 89 -10.48 2.56 14.73
N ASP A 90 -10.44 1.91 15.90
CA ASP A 90 -9.31 2.00 16.82
C ASP A 90 -8.05 1.36 16.24
N ASP A 91 -8.16 0.26 15.45
CA ASP A 91 -7.03 -0.33 14.75
C ASP A 91 -6.46 0.64 13.72
N VAL A 92 -7.35 1.34 12.97
CA VAL A 92 -6.94 2.35 11.98
C VAL A 92 -6.27 3.54 12.66
N ALA A 93 -6.84 4.04 13.77
CA ALA A 93 -6.25 5.13 14.54
C ALA A 93 -4.88 4.75 15.12
N ALA A 94 -4.73 3.53 15.63
CA ALA A 94 -3.44 3.02 16.12
C ALA A 94 -2.41 2.92 14.99
N LEU A 95 -2.82 2.46 13.79
CA LEU A 95 -1.97 2.44 12.61
C LEU A 95 -1.52 3.84 12.20
N ALA A 96 -2.44 4.81 12.12
CA ALA A 96 -2.13 6.20 11.80
C ALA A 96 -1.14 6.80 12.80
N ALA A 97 -1.33 6.53 14.10
CA ALA A 97 -0.40 6.96 15.14
C ALA A 97 1.00 6.30 14.98
N ALA A 98 1.04 5.01 14.67
CA ALA A 98 2.31 4.30 14.42
C ALA A 98 3.05 4.88 13.21
N ILE A 99 2.36 5.20 12.12
CA ILE A 99 2.94 5.82 10.92
C ILE A 99 3.59 7.18 11.26
N ARG A 100 2.94 8.02 12.07
CA ARG A 100 3.52 9.31 12.51
C ARG A 100 4.82 9.17 13.30
N LEU A 101 5.01 8.03 13.96
CA LEU A 101 6.20 7.75 14.78
C LEU A 101 7.33 7.06 14.00
N LEU A 102 7.09 6.66 12.75
CA LEU A 102 8.11 6.06 11.91
C LEU A 102 9.26 7.05 11.69
N LYS A 103 10.47 6.53 11.83
CA LYS A 103 11.68 7.30 11.54
C LYS A 103 12.17 6.99 10.14
N ARG A 104 12.60 8.03 9.43
CA ARG A 104 13.24 7.87 8.13
C ARG A 104 14.46 6.98 8.27
N PRO A 105 14.60 5.91 7.46
CA PRO A 105 15.85 5.16 7.38
C PRO A 105 17.01 6.06 7.00
N GLN A 106 18.19 5.84 7.60
CA GLN A 106 19.36 6.71 7.37
C GLN A 106 20.11 6.41 6.07
N ASP A 107 19.92 5.21 5.52
CA ASP A 107 20.62 4.72 4.33
C ASP A 107 19.85 5.06 3.04
N HIS A 108 19.63 6.32 2.77
CA HIS A 108 18.98 6.80 1.57
C HIS A 108 20.02 7.11 0.48
N THR A 109 19.86 6.51 -0.69
CA THR A 109 20.72 6.72 -1.86
C THR A 109 19.87 6.87 -3.11
N ASP A 110 20.10 6.02 -4.09
CA ASP A 110 19.46 6.01 -5.39
C ASP A 110 17.99 5.55 -5.33
N THR A 111 17.34 5.58 -6.49
CA THR A 111 15.94 5.18 -6.70
C THR A 111 15.92 3.82 -7.39
N ALA A 112 15.65 2.75 -6.64
CA ALA A 112 15.61 1.37 -7.12
C ALA A 112 14.19 0.78 -7.05
N ILE A 113 13.33 1.20 -7.99
CA ILE A 113 11.90 0.80 -8.03
C ILE A 113 11.77 -0.72 -8.22
N GLY A 114 12.55 -1.33 -9.12
CA GLY A 114 12.51 -2.76 -9.35
C GLY A 114 12.81 -3.58 -8.09
N GLU A 115 13.79 -3.15 -7.28
CA GLU A 115 14.09 -3.76 -5.99
C GLU A 115 12.94 -3.58 -4.98
N ALA A 116 12.32 -2.41 -4.95
CA ALA A 116 11.17 -2.14 -4.11
C ALA A 116 10.00 -3.06 -4.44
N LEU A 117 9.75 -3.31 -5.74
CA LEU A 117 8.70 -4.21 -6.20
C LEU A 117 8.96 -5.67 -5.79
N TYR A 118 10.17 -6.19 -6.01
CA TYR A 118 10.52 -7.55 -5.59
C TYR A 118 10.41 -7.73 -4.07
N PHE A 119 10.90 -6.76 -3.31
CA PHE A 119 10.82 -6.80 -1.85
C PHE A 119 9.36 -6.75 -1.36
N SER A 120 8.55 -5.89 -1.96
CA SER A 120 7.12 -5.76 -1.63
C SER A 120 6.36 -7.03 -1.98
N LEU A 121 6.61 -7.60 -3.16
CA LEU A 121 5.98 -8.83 -3.61
C LEU A 121 6.23 -10.00 -2.65
N ALA A 122 7.42 -10.08 -2.08
CA ALA A 122 7.80 -11.12 -1.13
C ALA A 122 7.03 -11.06 0.20
N GLN A 123 6.26 -10.01 0.48
CA GLN A 123 5.44 -9.88 1.71
C GLN A 123 4.04 -10.51 1.57
N PHE A 124 3.54 -10.72 0.35
CA PHE A 124 2.15 -11.17 0.13
C PHE A 124 1.82 -12.62 0.53
N PRO A 125 2.77 -13.58 0.57
CA PRO A 125 2.46 -14.92 1.09
C PRO A 125 1.82 -14.93 2.49
N ASP A 126 2.12 -13.92 3.33
CA ASP A 126 1.56 -13.80 4.68
C ASP A 126 0.09 -13.35 4.71
N VAL A 127 -0.46 -12.92 3.58
CA VAL A 127 -1.82 -12.38 3.43
C VAL A 127 -2.56 -12.99 2.25
N ALA A 128 -2.22 -14.22 1.88
CA ALA A 128 -2.81 -14.95 0.76
C ALA A 128 -4.33 -15.20 0.90
N ASP A 129 -4.88 -14.98 2.09
CA ASP A 129 -6.32 -15.06 2.41
C ASP A 129 -7.12 -13.82 1.98
N CYS A 130 -6.46 -12.71 1.60
CA CYS A 130 -7.13 -11.53 1.06
C CYS A 130 -7.54 -11.73 -0.40
N GLN A 131 -8.68 -11.15 -0.79
CA GLN A 131 -9.21 -11.30 -2.16
C GLN A 131 -8.40 -10.51 -3.19
N ARG A 132 -7.88 -9.35 -2.79
CA ARG A 132 -7.09 -8.45 -3.62
C ARG A 132 -5.74 -8.19 -2.98
N HIS A 133 -4.71 -8.13 -3.82
CA HIS A 133 -3.35 -7.77 -3.42
C HIS A 133 -2.93 -6.52 -4.17
N VAL A 134 -2.54 -5.48 -3.45
CA VAL A 134 -2.21 -4.17 -4.03
C VAL A 134 -0.89 -3.67 -3.47
N ILE A 135 0.02 -3.27 -4.36
CA ILE A 135 1.18 -2.44 -4.02
C ILE A 135 0.83 -1.00 -4.40
N ASP A 136 0.96 -0.11 -3.42
CA ASP A 136 0.87 1.33 -3.59
C ASP A 136 2.27 1.92 -3.52
N LEU A 137 2.85 2.27 -4.66
CA LEU A 137 4.20 2.81 -4.75
C LEU A 137 4.17 4.33 -4.88
N SER A 138 4.78 5.05 -3.95
CA SER A 138 5.02 6.49 -4.05
C SER A 138 6.50 6.79 -4.28
N GLY A 139 6.79 7.74 -5.15
CA GLY A 139 8.16 8.17 -5.45
C GLY A 139 8.21 9.50 -6.19
N ASP A 140 9.38 10.17 -6.10
CA ASP A 140 9.68 11.48 -6.71
C ASP A 140 10.72 11.39 -7.83
N GLY A 141 11.12 10.17 -8.24
CA GLY A 141 12.14 9.94 -9.26
C GLY A 141 11.90 8.71 -10.12
N ALA A 142 12.53 8.71 -11.31
CA ALA A 142 12.63 7.52 -12.14
C ALA A 142 13.69 6.57 -11.59
N GLU A 143 13.57 5.28 -11.94
CA GLU A 143 14.59 4.29 -11.61
C GLU A 143 15.97 4.70 -12.15
N ASN A 144 16.95 4.69 -11.27
CA ASN A 144 18.35 4.98 -11.61
C ASN A 144 19.34 3.94 -11.07
N ALA A 145 18.85 2.92 -10.35
CA ALA A 145 19.65 1.85 -9.79
C ALA A 145 18.82 0.57 -9.63
N GLY A 146 19.47 -0.56 -9.43
CA GLY A 146 18.82 -1.81 -9.08
C GLY A 146 18.59 -2.77 -10.24
N GLN A 147 17.64 -3.69 -10.02
CA GLN A 147 17.26 -4.70 -11.00
C GLN A 147 16.28 -4.11 -12.02
N SER A 148 16.13 -4.82 -13.14
CA SER A 148 15.26 -4.41 -14.23
C SER A 148 13.81 -4.16 -13.77
N LEU A 149 13.37 -2.90 -13.79
CA LEU A 149 11.99 -2.52 -13.52
C LEU A 149 10.97 -3.26 -14.42
N PRO A 150 11.19 -3.43 -15.74
CA PRO A 150 10.27 -4.22 -16.56
C PRO A 150 10.12 -5.67 -16.08
N ALA A 151 11.20 -6.32 -15.63
CA ALA A 151 11.13 -7.68 -15.11
C ALA A 151 10.40 -7.74 -13.75
N ALA A 152 10.68 -6.81 -12.85
CA ALA A 152 9.99 -6.72 -11.55
C ALA A 152 8.48 -6.48 -11.72
N ARG A 153 8.11 -5.57 -12.62
CA ARG A 153 6.71 -5.30 -12.97
C ARG A 153 6.02 -6.56 -13.54
N ALA A 154 6.66 -7.28 -14.46
CA ALA A 154 6.12 -8.51 -15.02
C ALA A 154 5.90 -9.58 -13.93
N GLU A 155 6.77 -9.65 -12.92
CA GLU A 155 6.62 -10.55 -11.79
C GLU A 155 5.43 -10.16 -10.90
N VAL A 156 5.21 -8.87 -10.66
CA VAL A 156 4.02 -8.36 -9.96
C VAL A 156 2.74 -8.76 -10.69
N GLU A 157 2.67 -8.57 -12.01
CA GLU A 157 1.54 -9.00 -12.86
C GLU A 157 1.31 -10.51 -12.79
N ALA A 158 2.38 -11.31 -12.90
CA ALA A 158 2.30 -12.78 -12.87
C ALA A 158 1.73 -13.30 -11.53
N ASN A 159 1.99 -12.59 -10.43
CA ASN A 159 1.44 -12.88 -9.10
C ASN A 159 0.05 -12.27 -8.86
N ARG A 160 -0.57 -11.65 -9.87
CA ARG A 160 -1.90 -11.01 -9.78
C ARG A 160 -1.97 -9.93 -8.69
N VAL A 161 -0.88 -9.21 -8.50
CA VAL A 161 -0.82 -8.05 -7.64
C VAL A 161 -1.03 -6.81 -8.49
N THR A 162 -1.97 -5.94 -8.11
CA THR A 162 -2.15 -4.64 -8.76
C THR A 162 -1.10 -3.67 -8.25
N LEU A 163 -0.43 -2.98 -9.14
CA LEU A 163 0.53 -1.93 -8.82
C LEU A 163 -0.04 -0.57 -9.20
N ASN A 164 -0.36 0.22 -8.19
CA ASN A 164 -0.76 1.62 -8.33
C ASN A 164 0.39 2.55 -7.93
N GLY A 165 0.32 3.82 -8.31
CA GLY A 165 1.39 4.77 -8.01
C GLY A 165 0.92 6.15 -7.59
N ILE A 166 1.74 6.83 -6.78
CA ILE A 166 1.75 8.29 -6.63
C ILE A 166 3.06 8.79 -7.24
N ALA A 167 2.96 9.51 -8.34
CA ALA A 167 4.07 10.24 -8.91
C ALA A 167 4.13 11.63 -8.26
N ILE A 168 5.20 11.91 -7.54
CA ILE A 168 5.44 13.21 -6.90
C ILE A 168 6.28 14.03 -7.87
N GLU A 169 5.64 14.97 -8.56
CA GLU A 169 6.31 15.82 -9.54
C GLU A 169 7.25 16.81 -8.84
N ASN A 170 8.28 17.18 -9.57
CA ASN A 170 9.23 18.21 -9.17
C ASN A 170 9.43 19.19 -10.33
N ASP A 171 9.10 20.44 -10.12
CA ASP A 171 9.17 21.50 -11.14
C ASP A 171 10.58 21.68 -11.74
N ALA A 172 11.62 21.28 -11.01
CA ALA A 172 13.01 21.35 -11.49
C ALA A 172 13.39 20.15 -12.40
N ALA A 173 12.58 19.10 -12.45
CA ALA A 173 12.87 17.92 -13.26
C ALA A 173 12.37 18.11 -14.69
N SER A 174 13.18 17.67 -15.67
CA SER A 174 12.79 17.66 -17.09
C SER A 174 11.90 16.47 -17.45
N LEU A 175 11.70 15.53 -16.55
CA LEU A 175 10.90 14.31 -16.74
C LEU A 175 9.50 14.51 -16.20
N ASN A 176 8.48 14.21 -17.01
CA ASN A 176 7.12 14.03 -16.52
C ASN A 176 7.03 12.69 -15.83
N LEU A 177 7.09 12.69 -14.50
CA LEU A 177 7.15 11.47 -13.71
C LEU A 177 5.83 10.70 -13.74
N THR A 178 4.70 11.39 -13.82
CA THR A 178 3.37 10.78 -13.98
C THR A 178 3.30 9.93 -15.24
N ASP A 179 3.82 10.43 -16.37
CA ASP A 179 3.88 9.67 -17.62
C ASP A 179 4.86 8.51 -17.55
N TYR A 180 5.99 8.70 -16.84
CA TYR A 180 6.92 7.61 -16.57
C TYR A 180 6.25 6.48 -15.78
N PHE A 181 5.55 6.80 -14.69
CA PHE A 181 4.84 5.82 -13.88
C PHE A 181 3.78 5.08 -14.69
N ARG A 182 2.97 5.79 -15.49
CA ARG A 182 1.96 5.18 -16.37
C ARG A 182 2.52 4.18 -17.35
N ARG A 183 3.68 4.48 -17.93
CA ARG A 183 4.27 3.65 -18.99
C ARG A 183 5.09 2.49 -18.47
N PHE A 184 5.83 2.71 -17.39
CA PHE A 184 6.90 1.80 -16.99
C PHE A 184 6.69 1.18 -15.61
N VAL A 185 5.93 1.80 -14.70
CA VAL A 185 5.82 1.35 -13.32
C VAL A 185 4.55 0.55 -13.08
N ILE A 186 3.37 1.13 -13.26
CA ILE A 186 2.09 0.52 -12.89
C ILE A 186 1.73 -0.70 -13.73
N THR A 187 0.91 -1.60 -13.18
CA THR A 187 0.28 -2.71 -13.93
C THR A 187 -0.83 -2.19 -14.86
N PRO A 188 -1.28 -2.97 -15.87
CA PRO A 188 -2.34 -2.54 -16.80
C PRO A 188 -3.67 -2.20 -16.13
N ASP A 189 -4.00 -2.85 -15.01
CA ASP A 189 -5.19 -2.61 -14.19
C ASP A 189 -4.97 -1.53 -13.13
N GLY A 190 -3.73 -1.06 -12.97
CA GLY A 190 -3.32 -0.03 -12.03
C GLY A 190 -3.65 1.39 -12.50
N PHE A 191 -3.40 2.34 -11.61
CA PHE A 191 -3.56 3.77 -11.90
C PHE A 191 -2.47 4.61 -11.20
N VAL A 192 -2.28 5.83 -11.70
CA VAL A 192 -1.37 6.82 -11.10
C VAL A 192 -2.18 8.03 -10.65
N ILE A 193 -1.91 8.50 -9.44
CA ILE A 193 -2.29 9.83 -8.95
C ILE A 193 -1.05 10.72 -9.00
N THR A 194 -1.21 11.93 -9.49
CA THR A 194 -0.15 12.94 -9.51
C THR A 194 -0.24 13.80 -8.26
N ALA A 195 0.83 13.86 -7.49
CA ALA A 195 1.09 14.93 -6.54
C ALA A 195 1.94 16.00 -7.25
N GLN A 196 1.47 17.25 -7.33
CA GLN A 196 2.17 18.33 -8.04
C GLN A 196 3.47 18.73 -7.34
N SER A 197 3.60 18.39 -6.07
CA SER A 197 4.79 18.55 -5.23
C SER A 197 4.62 17.68 -4.00
N LEU A 198 5.66 17.60 -3.16
CA LEU A 198 5.52 16.95 -1.84
C LEU A 198 4.50 17.64 -0.91
N ALA A 199 4.32 18.95 -1.05
CA ALA A 199 3.27 19.66 -0.32
C ALA A 199 1.84 19.22 -0.72
N ASP A 200 1.67 18.69 -1.94
CA ASP A 200 0.40 18.17 -2.46
C ASP A 200 0.18 16.68 -2.12
N TYR A 201 1.17 16.01 -1.55
CA TYR A 201 1.09 14.59 -1.22
C TYR A 201 -0.11 14.23 -0.33
N PRO A 202 -0.49 15.00 0.73
CA PRO A 202 -1.66 14.68 1.55
C PRO A 202 -2.97 14.58 0.76
N ARG A 203 -3.18 15.45 -0.24
CA ARG A 203 -4.33 15.38 -1.14
C ARG A 203 -4.24 14.12 -2.02
N ALA A 204 -3.07 13.90 -2.61
CA ALA A 204 -2.87 12.79 -3.54
C ALA A 204 -3.05 11.42 -2.87
N ILE A 205 -2.51 11.22 -1.66
CA ILE A 205 -2.66 9.96 -0.94
C ILE A 205 -4.11 9.72 -0.50
N ARG A 206 -4.82 10.75 -0.05
CA ARG A 206 -6.24 10.64 0.27
C ARG A 206 -7.06 10.21 -0.95
N GLU A 207 -6.89 10.90 -2.07
CA GLU A 207 -7.58 10.58 -3.34
C GLU A 207 -7.29 9.15 -3.78
N LYS A 208 -6.02 8.75 -3.66
CA LYS A 208 -5.58 7.42 -4.04
C LYS A 208 -6.22 6.33 -3.18
N LEU A 209 -6.17 6.45 -1.86
CA LEU A 209 -6.76 5.49 -0.94
C LEU A 209 -8.27 5.36 -1.16
N LEU A 210 -9.00 6.46 -1.32
CA LEU A 210 -10.41 6.43 -1.66
C LEU A 210 -10.67 5.64 -2.94
N ARG A 211 -9.89 5.90 -3.99
CA ARG A 211 -10.04 5.20 -5.27
C ARG A 211 -9.73 3.71 -5.18
N GLU A 212 -8.75 3.32 -4.39
CA GLU A 212 -8.38 1.92 -4.19
C GLU A 212 -9.44 1.13 -3.45
N LEU A 213 -9.93 1.71 -2.34
CA LEU A 213 -10.87 1.05 -1.45
C LEU A 213 -12.29 1.03 -2.01
N THR A 214 -12.71 2.05 -2.79
CA THR A 214 -14.05 2.09 -3.39
C THR A 214 -14.17 1.23 -4.66
N LYS A 215 -13.06 0.91 -5.35
CA LYS A 215 -13.08 -0.07 -6.46
C LYS A 215 -13.45 -1.48 -6.03
N ALA A 216 -13.29 -1.78 -4.76
CA ALA A 216 -13.63 -3.07 -4.17
C ALA A 216 -15.15 -3.30 -4.06
N ALA A 217 -15.95 -2.22 -4.05
CA ALA A 217 -17.41 -2.28 -3.84
C ALA A 217 -18.24 -2.39 -5.13
N SER A 218 -17.62 -2.52 -6.31
CA SER A 218 -18.29 -2.61 -7.62
C SER A 218 -18.02 -3.94 -8.30
#